data_a6cbddd8ba5b77dd5437138221dcf183
#
_entry.id   a6cbddd8ba5b77dd5437138221dcf183
#
_cell.length_a   1.000
_cell.length_b   1.000
_cell.length_c   1.000
_cell.angle_alpha   90.00
_cell.angle_beta   90.00
_cell.angle_gamma   90.00
#
_symmetry.space_group_name_H-M   'P 1'
#
loop_
_entity.id
_entity.type
_entity.pdbx_description
1 polymer ?
#
loop_
_entity_poly.entity_id
_entity_poly.type
_entity_poly.pdbx_seq_one_letter_code
_entity_poly.pdbx_strand_id
1 'polypeptide(L)'
;MRYTRPSTIEPSRRCSCEESSWAVTTETHILSLRVHPPGQHQPSKRGCILLLRLRLNARITPVGPSAQRPTGPLPPPPRDLNQIRLPLRPLLHPSPPLLFSTPATGSRGPRLASLPQATSGGTPEEGSMKVSVVSRSGREVVKGGVELKDSAKVADLQEVIHAKTKKYYPARQRLTLPAQPGKSGKPVVLNQKASLSEYCEKGSGSLTVVFKDLGPQVYYSTLFFWEYVGPLIIYPIFYYLPVYKYFGYEGERVIHPVQTYAMYYFCFHYFKRIMETFFVHRFSHATSPVSNVFRNCAYYWTFGAYIAYYCNHPLYTPVSDLQMKIGFGIGVVCQIANFYCHILLRNLRSPTGSGGYQIPRGFLFNIVTCANYTTEIYQWLGFNIATQTVAGYVFLAVAAAIMTNWALGKHSRLRKLFDGKDGRPKYPRRWVILPPFL
;
A
#
# COMPACT_ATOMS: atom_id res chain seq x y z
N MET A 1 37.70 -33.62 42.06
CA MET A 1 38.06 -33.19 40.70
C MET A 1 37.27 -34.01 39.70
N ARG A 2 36.19 -33.48 39.16
CA ARG A 2 35.47 -34.03 38.00
C ARG A 2 35.23 -32.90 37.02
N TYR A 3 35.94 -32.94 35.89
CA TYR A 3 35.77 -32.06 34.75
C TYR A 3 34.46 -32.43 34.05
N THR A 4 33.51 -31.49 33.93
CA THR A 4 32.36 -31.56 33.06
C THR A 4 32.65 -30.77 31.78
N ARG A 5 32.54 -31.42 30.62
CA ARG A 5 32.70 -30.87 29.28
C ARG A 5 31.56 -29.88 28.97
N PRO A 6 31.80 -28.81 28.22
CA PRO A 6 30.74 -27.95 27.72
C PRO A 6 30.03 -28.60 26.54
N SER A 7 28.70 -28.56 26.56
CA SER A 7 27.81 -28.99 25.49
C SER A 7 27.91 -28.09 24.30
N THR A 8 28.18 -28.66 23.14
CA THR A 8 28.09 -28.02 21.82
C THR A 8 26.67 -27.54 21.55
N ILE A 9 26.53 -26.23 21.32
CA ILE A 9 25.30 -25.60 20.86
C ILE A 9 25.16 -25.87 19.36
N GLU A 10 24.18 -26.69 19.00
CA GLU A 10 23.75 -26.84 17.60
C GLU A 10 23.23 -25.51 17.05
N PRO A 11 23.58 -25.12 15.80
CA PRO A 11 23.06 -23.91 15.20
C PRO A 11 21.57 -24.07 14.89
N SER A 12 20.75 -23.23 15.50
CA SER A 12 19.32 -23.13 15.32
C SER A 12 18.94 -23.03 13.83
N ARG A 13 18.06 -23.93 13.41
CA ARG A 13 17.39 -23.89 12.10
C ARG A 13 16.79 -22.49 11.87
N ARG A 14 17.30 -21.80 10.87
CA ARG A 14 16.72 -20.54 10.38
C ARG A 14 15.34 -20.84 9.83
N CYS A 15 14.31 -20.38 10.51
CA CYS A 15 12.98 -20.28 9.92
C CYS A 15 13.05 -19.35 8.71
N SER A 16 12.78 -19.86 7.53
CA SER A 16 12.54 -19.07 6.33
C SER A 16 11.32 -18.19 6.56
N CYS A 17 11.54 -16.92 6.90
CA CYS A 17 10.48 -15.92 7.00
C CYS A 17 9.94 -15.67 5.61
N GLU A 18 8.72 -16.14 5.33
CA GLU A 18 7.93 -15.63 4.22
C GLU A 18 7.73 -14.12 4.39
N GLU A 19 8.46 -13.35 3.59
CA GLU A 19 8.24 -11.92 3.41
C GLU A 19 6.88 -11.70 2.77
N SER A 20 5.86 -11.49 3.57
CA SER A 20 4.59 -11.02 3.05
C SER A 20 4.52 -9.51 3.20
N SER A 21 4.43 -8.95 2.04
CA SER A 21 4.20 -7.57 1.66
C SER A 21 3.25 -6.79 2.58
N TRP A 22 3.69 -5.62 3.03
CA TRP A 22 2.83 -4.53 3.52
C TRP A 22 2.07 -3.82 2.39
N ALA A 23 2.24 -4.28 1.17
CA ALA A 23 1.46 -3.86 0.05
C ALA A 23 0.12 -4.58 0.08
N VAL A 24 -0.89 -3.81 -0.21
CA VAL A 24 -2.27 -4.19 -0.41
C VAL A 24 -2.37 -5.31 -1.43
N THR A 25 -2.24 -6.56 -1.00
CA THR A 25 -2.74 -7.67 -1.79
C THR A 25 -4.23 -7.78 -1.49
N THR A 26 -5.02 -7.06 -2.26
CA THR A 26 -6.45 -7.29 -2.35
C THR A 26 -6.67 -8.63 -3.04
N GLU A 27 -6.70 -9.73 -2.29
CA GLU A 27 -7.49 -10.87 -2.68
C GLU A 27 -8.96 -10.49 -2.43
N THR A 28 -9.56 -9.86 -3.39
CA THR A 28 -11.01 -9.72 -3.46
C THR A 28 -11.58 -11.08 -3.81
N HIS A 29 -12.07 -11.80 -2.79
CA HIS A 29 -13.13 -12.76 -3.01
C HIS A 29 -14.36 -11.97 -3.46
N ILE A 30 -14.60 -11.96 -4.76
CA ILE A 30 -15.87 -11.54 -5.34
C ILE A 30 -16.90 -12.53 -4.80
N LEU A 31 -17.80 -12.05 -3.91
CA LEU A 31 -19.04 -12.73 -3.62
C LEU A 31 -19.84 -12.75 -4.93
N SER A 32 -19.73 -13.83 -5.67
CA SER A 32 -20.59 -14.15 -6.79
C SER A 32 -21.99 -14.45 -6.24
N LEU A 33 -22.83 -13.44 -6.21
CA LEU A 33 -24.27 -13.62 -6.06
C LEU A 33 -24.79 -14.29 -7.34
N ARG A 34 -24.87 -15.62 -7.35
CA ARG A 34 -25.66 -16.35 -8.35
C ARG A 34 -27.14 -16.08 -8.05
N VAL A 35 -27.74 -15.27 -8.89
CA VAL A 35 -29.20 -15.14 -8.95
C VAL A 35 -29.70 -16.38 -9.69
N HIS A 36 -30.36 -17.28 -8.97
CA HIS A 36 -31.14 -18.37 -9.59
C HIS A 36 -32.54 -17.86 -9.88
N PRO A 37 -33.13 -18.23 -11.03
CA PRO A 37 -34.53 -17.93 -11.35
C PRO A 37 -35.48 -18.74 -10.45
N PRO A 38 -36.72 -18.27 -10.18
CA PRO A 38 -37.63 -18.89 -9.25
C PRO A 38 -38.28 -20.16 -9.85
N GLY A 39 -37.98 -21.31 -9.23
CA GLY A 39 -38.70 -22.58 -9.45
C GLY A 39 -39.57 -22.85 -8.23
N GLN A 40 -40.84 -23.21 -8.53
CA GLN A 40 -41.92 -23.55 -7.60
C GLN A 40 -41.54 -24.73 -6.68
N HIS A 41 -41.84 -24.63 -5.37
CA HIS A 41 -42.64 -25.56 -4.56
C HIS A 41 -42.61 -25.24 -3.07
N GLN A 42 -43.67 -25.63 -2.40
CA GLN A 42 -44.26 -25.29 -1.11
C GLN A 42 -43.45 -25.67 0.16
N PRO A 43 -43.93 -25.32 1.40
CA PRO A 43 -43.11 -24.85 2.50
C PRO A 43 -42.88 -25.88 3.63
N SER A 44 -41.75 -25.76 4.32
CA SER A 44 -41.55 -26.41 5.60
C SER A 44 -40.78 -25.48 6.57
N LYS A 45 -41.32 -25.39 7.71
CA LYS A 45 -41.14 -24.60 8.92
C LYS A 45 -39.73 -24.44 9.50
N ARG A 46 -39.51 -23.24 10.06
CA ARG A 46 -38.62 -22.85 11.17
C ARG A 46 -37.19 -22.47 10.82
N GLY A 47 -36.90 -21.16 10.95
CA GLY A 47 -35.59 -20.55 11.02
C GLY A 47 -35.70 -19.04 11.18
N CYS A 48 -35.44 -18.55 12.39
CA CYS A 48 -35.53 -17.17 12.84
C CYS A 48 -34.68 -16.23 11.98
N ILE A 49 -35.33 -15.32 11.24
CA ILE A 49 -34.64 -14.22 10.51
C ILE A 49 -34.83 -12.95 11.34
N LEU A 50 -33.72 -12.44 11.90
CA LEU A 50 -33.68 -11.14 12.58
C LEU A 50 -33.63 -10.03 11.53
N LEU A 51 -34.83 -9.51 11.17
CA LEU A 51 -34.94 -8.32 10.31
C LEU A 51 -34.82 -7.07 11.17
N LEU A 52 -33.69 -6.38 11.07
CA LEU A 52 -33.49 -5.05 11.64
C LEU A 52 -34.27 -4.02 10.80
N ARG A 53 -35.52 -3.72 11.18
CA ARG A 53 -36.32 -2.62 10.64
C ARG A 53 -35.90 -1.33 11.33
N LEU A 54 -35.08 -0.50 10.71
CA LEU A 54 -34.92 0.91 11.05
C LEU A 54 -36.13 1.69 10.51
N ARG A 55 -37.08 2.01 11.39
CA ARG A 55 -38.14 3.00 11.13
C ARG A 55 -37.59 4.39 11.39
N LEU A 56 -37.30 5.14 10.34
CA LEU A 56 -37.13 6.60 10.39
C LEU A 56 -38.51 7.24 10.38
N ASN A 57 -39.03 7.67 11.55
CA ASN A 57 -40.18 8.54 11.66
C ASN A 57 -39.68 10.00 11.51
N ALA A 58 -39.71 10.55 10.29
CA ALA A 58 -39.65 11.98 10.07
C ALA A 58 -41.06 12.55 10.13
N ARG A 59 -41.42 13.24 11.23
CA ARG A 59 -42.60 14.11 11.30
C ARG A 59 -42.22 15.44 10.63
N ILE A 60 -42.79 15.71 9.47
CA ILE A 60 -42.80 17.01 8.83
C ILE A 60 -44.02 17.77 9.40
N THR A 61 -43.76 18.85 10.14
CA THR A 61 -44.77 19.86 10.45
C THR A 61 -44.57 21.07 9.54
N PRO A 62 -45.60 21.55 8.85
CA PRO A 62 -45.48 22.76 8.02
C PRO A 62 -45.59 24.00 8.90
N VAL A 63 -44.63 24.90 8.84
CA VAL A 63 -44.71 26.25 9.42
C VAL A 63 -45.03 27.21 8.28
N GLY A 64 -46.17 27.87 8.41
CA GLY A 64 -46.67 28.92 7.49
C GLY A 64 -45.90 30.23 7.57
N PRO A 65 -46.08 31.14 6.60
CA PRO A 65 -45.28 32.32 6.49
C PRO A 65 -45.77 33.48 7.35
N SER A 66 -44.87 34.10 8.11
CA SER A 66 -45.13 35.42 8.71
C SER A 66 -44.01 36.38 8.31
N ALA A 67 -44.43 37.43 7.62
CA ALA A 67 -43.64 38.56 7.20
C ALA A 67 -43.22 39.43 8.39
N GLN A 68 -42.03 40.03 8.32
CA GLN A 68 -41.80 41.47 8.53
C GLN A 68 -40.32 41.81 8.38
N ARG A 69 -40.03 42.72 7.43
CA ARG A 69 -38.73 43.39 7.30
C ARG A 69 -38.64 44.55 8.27
N PRO A 70 -37.51 44.83 8.86
CA PRO A 70 -37.13 46.18 9.26
C PRO A 70 -36.09 46.76 8.30
N THR A 71 -36.43 47.93 7.80
CA THR A 71 -35.55 48.87 7.06
C THR A 71 -34.68 49.60 8.06
N GLY A 72 -33.34 49.46 7.87
CA GLY A 72 -32.36 50.32 8.52
C GLY A 72 -31.20 50.55 7.55
N PRO A 73 -30.55 51.73 7.56
CA PRO A 73 -29.59 52.14 6.53
C PRO A 73 -28.23 51.43 6.71
N LEU A 74 -27.59 51.17 5.56
CA LEU A 74 -26.27 50.55 5.43
C LEU A 74 -25.17 51.45 5.99
N PRO A 75 -24.16 50.89 6.67
CA PRO A 75 -22.94 51.59 7.03
C PRO A 75 -22.00 51.75 5.82
N PRO A 76 -21.14 52.81 5.80
CA PRO A 76 -20.24 53.09 4.70
C PRO A 76 -19.04 52.14 4.65
N PRO A 77 -18.39 52.02 3.47
CA PRO A 77 -17.24 51.11 3.28
C PRO A 77 -15.98 51.62 3.98
N PRO A 78 -15.10 50.74 4.42
CA PRO A 78 -13.83 51.14 5.02
C PRO A 78 -12.83 51.59 3.96
N ARG A 79 -12.10 52.65 4.32
CA ARG A 79 -11.05 53.31 3.54
C ARG A 79 -9.83 52.43 3.33
N ASP A 80 -9.16 52.66 2.21
CA ASP A 80 -7.87 52.19 1.77
C ASP A 80 -6.81 52.06 2.86
N LEU A 81 -6.16 50.90 2.89
CA LEU A 81 -4.83 50.69 3.48
C LEU A 81 -3.86 50.14 2.42
N ASN A 82 -3.51 51.02 1.48
CA ASN A 82 -2.24 50.94 0.78
C ASN A 82 -1.20 51.59 1.70
N GLN A 83 -0.28 50.78 2.21
CA GLN A 83 1.12 51.08 2.56
C GLN A 83 1.59 50.19 3.73
N ILE A 84 2.09 49.02 3.43
CA ILE A 84 3.19 48.44 4.21
C ILE A 84 4.15 47.79 3.21
N ARG A 85 5.22 48.53 2.89
CA ARG A 85 6.38 48.02 2.18
C ARG A 85 7.28 47.31 3.22
N LEU A 86 7.51 46.03 3.07
CA LEU A 86 8.61 45.33 3.72
C LEU A 86 9.75 45.13 2.72
N PRO A 87 11.02 45.30 3.13
CA PRO A 87 12.15 45.26 2.21
C PRO A 87 12.52 43.83 1.84
N LEU A 88 12.53 43.55 0.54
CA LEU A 88 13.11 42.37 -0.09
C LEU A 88 14.65 42.46 0.00
N ARG A 89 15.28 41.55 0.67
CA ARG A 89 16.70 41.23 0.50
C ARG A 89 16.83 40.10 -0.54
N PRO A 90 17.68 40.28 -1.56
CA PRO A 90 17.97 39.21 -2.50
C PRO A 90 19.12 38.34 -1.95
N LEU A 91 18.86 37.02 -1.90
CA LEU A 91 19.90 35.99 -1.79
C LEU A 91 19.79 35.10 -3.01
N LEU A 92 20.44 35.50 -4.07
CA LEU A 92 20.73 34.68 -5.24
C LEU A 92 22.24 34.52 -5.29
N HIS A 93 22.75 33.29 -5.07
CA HIS A 93 23.97 32.80 -5.65
C HIS A 93 23.66 31.51 -6.40
N PRO A 94 23.94 31.42 -7.68
CA PRO A 94 23.80 30.20 -8.45
C PRO A 94 25.04 29.33 -8.29
N SER A 95 24.85 28.05 -7.96
CA SER A 95 25.88 27.03 -8.07
C SER A 95 26.02 26.58 -9.52
N PRO A 96 27.26 26.27 -10.01
CA PRO A 96 27.49 25.95 -11.41
C PRO A 96 27.06 24.53 -11.78
N PRO A 97 26.81 24.27 -13.09
CA PRO A 97 26.38 22.98 -13.57
C PRO A 97 27.53 21.97 -13.62
N LEU A 98 27.24 20.73 -13.24
CA LEU A 98 28.12 19.60 -13.39
C LEU A 98 28.25 19.25 -14.88
N LEU A 99 29.44 19.46 -15.43
CA LEU A 99 29.87 19.07 -16.74
C LEU A 99 30.03 17.52 -16.84
N PHE A 100 29.33 16.94 -17.77
CA PHE A 100 29.61 15.58 -18.26
C PHE A 100 30.97 15.54 -18.97
N SER A 101 31.92 14.73 -18.46
CA SER A 101 33.17 14.43 -19.11
C SER A 101 33.05 13.11 -19.87
N THR A 102 33.14 13.18 -21.17
CA THR A 102 33.39 12.05 -22.07
C THR A 102 34.87 11.63 -22.01
N PRO A 103 35.22 10.35 -22.04
CA PRO A 103 36.60 9.93 -22.13
C PRO A 103 37.09 9.94 -23.59
N ALA A 104 38.21 10.66 -23.79
CA ALA A 104 38.95 10.69 -25.05
C ALA A 104 39.81 9.45 -25.19
N THR A 105 39.82 8.91 -26.41
CA THR A 105 40.73 7.92 -26.95
C THR A 105 42.16 8.44 -27.06
N GLY A 106 43.16 7.63 -26.68
CA GLY A 106 44.58 7.95 -26.91
C GLY A 106 45.49 6.76 -26.65
N SER A 107 45.98 6.18 -27.75
CA SER A 107 46.92 5.09 -27.91
C SER A 107 48.30 5.30 -27.27
N ARG A 108 48.90 4.24 -26.79
CA ARG A 108 50.26 3.72 -27.10
C ARG A 108 50.80 2.86 -25.96
N GLY A 109 51.12 1.58 -26.27
CA GLY A 109 51.91 0.73 -25.39
C GLY A 109 53.40 1.17 -25.36
N PRO A 110 54.14 0.60 -24.41
CA PRO A 110 55.01 -0.49 -24.79
C PRO A 110 55.36 -1.57 -23.72
N ARG A 111 55.84 -2.67 -24.27
CA ARG A 111 56.86 -3.59 -23.77
C ARG A 111 56.51 -4.61 -22.68
N LEU A 112 56.68 -5.84 -23.17
CA LEU A 112 56.93 -7.08 -22.43
C LEU A 112 57.94 -6.90 -21.30
N ALA A 113 57.57 -7.44 -20.12
CA ALA A 113 58.53 -7.94 -19.16
C ALA A 113 58.05 -9.33 -18.72
N SER A 114 58.99 -10.23 -18.73
CA SER A 114 58.94 -11.67 -18.54
C SER A 114 58.16 -12.13 -17.33
N LEU A 115 57.34 -13.19 -17.52
CA LEU A 115 56.66 -14.03 -16.54
C LEU A 115 57.63 -14.70 -15.58
N PRO A 116 57.24 -14.84 -14.28
CA PRO A 116 57.60 -15.99 -13.48
C PRO A 116 56.54 -17.05 -13.68
N GLN A 117 56.97 -18.26 -14.00
CA GLN A 117 56.15 -19.48 -13.96
C GLN A 117 55.56 -19.64 -12.56
N ALA A 118 54.24 -19.49 -12.43
CA ALA A 118 53.50 -19.88 -11.21
C ALA A 118 53.16 -21.36 -11.31
N THR A 119 53.65 -22.08 -10.33
CA THR A 119 53.29 -23.42 -10.01
C THR A 119 51.79 -23.66 -9.98
N SER A 120 51.32 -24.70 -10.64
CA SER A 120 49.95 -25.18 -10.69
C SER A 120 49.48 -25.58 -9.31
N GLY A 121 48.92 -24.63 -8.55
CA GLY A 121 48.00 -24.90 -7.44
C GLY A 121 46.62 -25.07 -8.05
N GLY A 122 46.08 -26.29 -8.05
CA GLY A 122 44.76 -26.60 -8.54
C GLY A 122 43.71 -25.74 -7.77
N THR A 123 43.02 -24.87 -8.48
CA THR A 123 41.80 -24.27 -8.01
C THR A 123 40.79 -25.38 -7.74
N PRO A 124 40.07 -25.39 -6.61
CA PRO A 124 39.00 -26.37 -6.38
C PRO A 124 38.03 -26.23 -7.57
N GLU A 125 37.74 -27.34 -8.27
CA GLU A 125 36.68 -27.35 -9.28
C GLU A 125 35.39 -26.84 -8.59
N GLU A 126 34.96 -25.61 -8.95
CA GLU A 126 33.67 -25.10 -8.53
C GLU A 126 32.59 -26.03 -9.08
N GLY A 127 31.93 -26.78 -8.19
CA GLY A 127 30.86 -27.69 -8.55
C GLY A 127 29.78 -26.97 -9.37
N SER A 128 29.24 -27.66 -10.36
CA SER A 128 28.11 -27.17 -11.15
C SER A 128 26.82 -27.87 -10.71
N MET A 129 25.76 -27.08 -10.54
CA MET A 129 24.42 -27.53 -10.18
C MET A 129 23.50 -27.44 -11.38
N LYS A 130 22.73 -28.52 -11.64
CA LYS A 130 21.68 -28.54 -12.66
C LYS A 130 20.34 -28.14 -12.04
N VAL A 131 19.73 -27.00 -12.52
CA VAL A 131 18.44 -26.49 -12.05
C VAL A 131 17.36 -26.76 -13.09
N SER A 132 16.39 -27.59 -12.73
CA SER A 132 15.19 -27.82 -13.55
C SER A 132 14.10 -26.82 -13.20
N VAL A 133 13.64 -26.04 -14.20
CA VAL A 133 12.61 -24.99 -14.03
C VAL A 133 11.31 -25.49 -14.63
N VAL A 134 10.34 -25.84 -13.78
CA VAL A 134 9.06 -26.39 -14.21
C VAL A 134 7.88 -25.49 -13.83
N SER A 135 6.83 -25.51 -14.61
CA SER A 135 5.55 -24.85 -14.28
C SER A 135 4.80 -25.66 -13.20
N ARG A 136 3.73 -25.09 -12.64
CA ARG A 136 2.86 -25.83 -11.71
C ARG A 136 2.26 -27.12 -12.27
N SER A 137 2.13 -27.22 -13.60
CA SER A 137 1.66 -28.42 -14.30
C SER A 137 2.78 -29.41 -14.64
N GLY A 138 4.00 -29.19 -14.16
CA GLY A 138 5.15 -30.05 -14.45
C GLY A 138 5.83 -29.79 -15.80
N ARG A 139 5.28 -28.90 -16.66
CA ARG A 139 5.89 -28.59 -17.96
C ARG A 139 7.17 -27.76 -17.75
N GLU A 140 8.25 -28.14 -18.42
CA GLU A 140 9.48 -27.37 -18.44
C GLU A 140 9.27 -25.95 -18.99
N VAL A 141 9.74 -24.97 -18.26
CA VAL A 141 9.75 -23.54 -18.64
C VAL A 141 11.02 -23.22 -19.43
N VAL A 142 12.12 -23.86 -19.05
CA VAL A 142 13.42 -23.80 -19.73
C VAL A 142 13.78 -25.22 -20.11
N LYS A 143 13.78 -25.52 -21.42
CA LYS A 143 14.10 -26.85 -21.95
C LYS A 143 15.52 -27.26 -21.55
N GLY A 144 15.65 -28.48 -21.04
CA GLY A 144 16.94 -29.06 -20.63
C GLY A 144 17.52 -28.51 -19.32
N GLY A 145 16.80 -27.60 -18.65
CA GLY A 145 17.25 -26.99 -17.41
C GLY A 145 18.32 -25.88 -17.59
N VAL A 146 18.94 -25.52 -16.49
CA VAL A 146 19.97 -24.49 -16.38
C VAL A 146 21.12 -25.03 -15.56
N GLU A 147 22.34 -24.96 -16.07
CA GLU A 147 23.55 -25.27 -15.32
C GLU A 147 24.12 -23.98 -14.74
N LEU A 148 24.36 -23.97 -13.43
CA LEU A 148 24.88 -22.84 -12.68
C LEU A 148 25.95 -23.31 -11.71
N LYS A 149 26.86 -22.42 -11.33
CA LYS A 149 27.84 -22.69 -10.28
C LYS A 149 27.13 -22.90 -8.93
N ASP A 150 27.69 -23.73 -8.06
CA ASP A 150 27.12 -23.97 -6.72
C ASP A 150 27.03 -22.69 -5.87
N SER A 151 27.89 -21.71 -6.12
CA SER A 151 27.89 -20.40 -5.50
C SER A 151 26.80 -19.45 -6.04
N ALA A 152 26.10 -19.81 -7.14
CA ALA A 152 25.11 -18.96 -7.77
C ALA A 152 23.91 -18.68 -6.87
N LYS A 153 23.38 -17.46 -6.98
CA LYS A 153 22.20 -16.99 -6.25
C LYS A 153 20.92 -17.23 -7.05
N VAL A 154 19.80 -17.19 -6.35
CA VAL A 154 18.47 -17.24 -6.99
C VAL A 154 18.29 -16.11 -8.01
N ALA A 155 18.89 -14.93 -7.79
CA ALA A 155 18.89 -13.83 -8.75
C ALA A 155 19.57 -14.22 -10.08
N ASP A 156 20.68 -14.93 -10.03
CA ASP A 156 21.41 -15.37 -11.22
C ASP A 156 20.57 -16.37 -12.05
N LEU A 157 19.88 -17.29 -11.37
CA LEU A 157 18.91 -18.18 -12.01
C LEU A 157 17.78 -17.39 -12.71
N GLN A 158 17.27 -16.33 -12.07
CA GLN A 158 16.21 -15.51 -12.66
C GLN A 158 16.68 -14.79 -13.93
N GLU A 159 17.93 -14.30 -13.97
CA GLU A 159 18.52 -13.67 -15.15
C GLU A 159 18.72 -14.69 -16.28
N VAL A 160 19.16 -15.91 -15.97
CA VAL A 160 19.31 -16.96 -16.98
C VAL A 160 17.95 -17.40 -17.53
N ILE A 161 16.91 -17.52 -16.69
CA ILE A 161 15.54 -17.78 -17.17
C ILE A 161 15.10 -16.67 -18.11
N HIS A 162 15.39 -15.40 -17.77
CA HIS A 162 15.08 -14.26 -18.65
C HIS A 162 15.83 -14.34 -19.96
N ALA A 163 17.13 -14.57 -19.92
CA ALA A 163 17.97 -14.68 -21.11
C ALA A 163 17.50 -15.78 -22.07
N LYS A 164 17.12 -16.96 -21.52
CA LYS A 164 16.63 -18.09 -22.34
C LYS A 164 15.20 -17.91 -22.87
N THR A 165 14.31 -17.26 -22.07
CA THR A 165 12.90 -17.12 -22.45
C THR A 165 12.56 -15.82 -23.15
N LYS A 166 13.39 -14.78 -22.99
CA LYS A 166 13.19 -13.38 -23.45
C LYS A 166 11.88 -12.72 -22.95
N LYS A 167 11.02 -13.49 -22.34
CA LYS A 167 9.67 -13.10 -21.89
C LYS A 167 9.57 -12.82 -20.39
N TYR A 168 10.22 -13.64 -19.57
CA TYR A 168 10.06 -13.61 -18.14
C TYR A 168 11.23 -12.89 -17.48
N TYR A 169 11.18 -11.56 -17.37
CA TYR A 169 12.17 -10.79 -16.62
C TYR A 169 12.06 -11.04 -15.09
N PRO A 170 13.14 -10.83 -14.29
CA PRO A 170 13.22 -11.28 -12.88
C PRO A 170 12.03 -10.89 -12.00
N ALA A 171 11.55 -9.65 -12.09
CA ALA A 171 10.41 -9.19 -11.29
C ALA A 171 9.10 -9.93 -11.61
N ARG A 172 8.99 -10.56 -12.78
CA ARG A 172 7.84 -11.33 -13.22
C ARG A 172 7.87 -12.77 -12.73
N GLN A 173 9.02 -13.24 -12.24
CA GLN A 173 9.26 -14.62 -11.86
C GLN A 173 9.02 -14.83 -10.36
N ARG A 174 8.17 -15.77 -10.00
CA ARG A 174 8.09 -16.30 -8.65
C ARG A 174 8.57 -17.74 -8.66
N LEU A 175 9.69 -18.00 -8.00
CA LEU A 175 10.29 -19.32 -7.87
C LEU A 175 9.98 -19.90 -6.49
N THR A 176 9.54 -21.16 -6.45
CA THR A 176 9.23 -21.87 -5.21
C THR A 176 9.80 -23.29 -5.28
N LEU A 177 10.06 -23.89 -4.15
CA LEU A 177 10.31 -25.34 -4.09
C LEU A 177 9.04 -26.11 -4.45
N PRO A 178 9.15 -27.32 -4.98
CA PRO A 178 8.03 -28.24 -5.17
C PRO A 178 7.31 -28.47 -3.84
N ALA A 179 5.98 -28.69 -3.90
CA ALA A 179 5.22 -29.10 -2.72
C ALA A 179 5.69 -30.48 -2.26
N GLN A 180 6.03 -30.62 -1.00
CA GLN A 180 6.39 -31.93 -0.45
C GLN A 180 5.13 -32.76 -0.22
N PRO A 181 5.07 -34.00 -0.74
CA PRO A 181 3.95 -34.90 -0.48
C PRO A 181 3.75 -35.08 1.05
N GLY A 182 2.50 -34.99 1.51
CA GLY A 182 2.14 -35.20 2.92
C GLY A 182 2.36 -34.01 3.85
N LYS A 183 3.01 -32.92 3.42
CA LYS A 183 3.11 -31.69 4.23
C LYS A 183 2.07 -30.68 3.77
N SER A 184 1.03 -30.46 4.57
CA SER A 184 0.09 -29.38 4.41
C SER A 184 0.79 -28.04 4.73
N GLY A 185 1.28 -27.33 3.70
CA GLY A 185 1.97 -26.06 3.87
C GLY A 185 2.05 -25.29 2.56
N LYS A 186 2.27 -23.96 2.66
CA LYS A 186 2.55 -23.15 1.47
C LYS A 186 3.95 -23.51 0.93
N PRO A 187 4.12 -23.60 -0.40
CA PRO A 187 5.43 -23.83 -1.00
C PRO A 187 6.44 -22.78 -0.55
N VAL A 188 7.67 -23.19 -0.28
CA VAL A 188 8.77 -22.30 0.11
C VAL A 188 9.13 -21.42 -1.08
N VAL A 189 9.08 -20.10 -0.90
CA VAL A 189 9.48 -19.13 -1.93
C VAL A 189 10.98 -18.91 -1.83
N LEU A 190 11.69 -18.98 -2.95
CA LEU A 190 13.12 -18.76 -2.99
C LEU A 190 13.44 -17.27 -2.81
N ASN A 191 14.39 -16.98 -1.92
CA ASN A 191 14.88 -15.61 -1.71
C ASN A 191 15.94 -15.26 -2.76
N GLN A 192 15.74 -14.15 -3.49
CA GLN A 192 16.65 -13.70 -4.56
C GLN A 192 18.13 -13.55 -4.12
N LYS A 193 18.36 -13.20 -2.84
CA LYS A 193 19.69 -12.97 -2.27
C LYS A 193 20.37 -14.23 -1.76
N ALA A 194 19.63 -15.33 -1.61
CA ALA A 194 20.13 -16.59 -1.09
C ALA A 194 20.87 -17.37 -2.19
N SER A 195 21.84 -18.18 -1.77
CA SER A 195 22.47 -19.15 -2.67
C SER A 195 21.50 -20.26 -3.04
N LEU A 196 21.58 -20.77 -4.26
CA LEU A 196 20.80 -21.94 -4.70
C LEU A 196 21.14 -23.19 -3.89
N SER A 197 22.38 -23.33 -3.43
CA SER A 197 22.84 -24.43 -2.58
C SER A 197 22.11 -24.52 -1.25
N GLU A 198 21.57 -23.40 -0.73
CA GLU A 198 20.74 -23.41 0.49
C GLU A 198 19.43 -24.20 0.33
N TYR A 199 18.96 -24.37 -0.90
CA TYR A 199 17.70 -25.04 -1.25
C TYR A 199 17.89 -26.45 -1.83
N CYS A 200 19.14 -26.85 -2.04
CA CYS A 200 19.50 -28.15 -2.56
C CYS A 200 19.59 -29.18 -1.42
N GLU A 201 19.19 -30.40 -1.66
CA GLU A 201 19.47 -31.50 -0.73
C GLU A 201 20.97 -31.80 -0.74
N LYS A 202 21.54 -32.02 0.44
CA LYS A 202 22.99 -32.30 0.58
C LYS A 202 23.38 -33.49 -0.28
N GLY A 203 24.32 -33.27 -1.20
CA GLY A 203 24.84 -34.32 -2.10
C GLY A 203 24.06 -34.48 -3.42
N SER A 204 22.97 -33.76 -3.62
CA SER A 204 22.24 -33.75 -4.91
C SER A 204 22.76 -32.59 -5.77
N GLY A 205 23.49 -32.87 -6.82
CA GLY A 205 23.93 -31.87 -7.83
C GLY A 205 22.76 -31.30 -8.67
N SER A 206 21.49 -31.48 -8.24
CA SER A 206 20.32 -31.04 -8.99
C SER A 206 19.27 -30.40 -8.09
N LEU A 207 18.63 -29.31 -8.58
CA LEU A 207 17.56 -28.60 -7.91
C LEU A 207 16.36 -28.47 -8.85
N THR A 208 15.16 -28.82 -8.38
CA THR A 208 13.92 -28.55 -9.11
C THR A 208 13.22 -27.34 -8.51
N VAL A 209 12.88 -26.34 -9.34
CA VAL A 209 12.14 -25.16 -8.92
C VAL A 209 10.85 -25.03 -9.70
N VAL A 210 9.78 -24.62 -9.00
CA VAL A 210 8.46 -24.39 -9.61
C VAL A 210 8.33 -22.89 -9.93
N PHE A 211 8.18 -22.61 -11.20
CA PHE A 211 7.99 -21.27 -11.75
C PHE A 211 6.52 -20.87 -11.76
N LYS A 212 6.23 -19.64 -11.34
CA LYS A 212 4.95 -18.97 -11.53
C LYS A 212 5.18 -17.62 -12.18
N ASP A 213 4.54 -17.38 -13.33
CA ASP A 213 4.46 -16.06 -13.95
C ASP A 213 3.52 -15.15 -13.14
N LEU A 214 4.03 -13.99 -12.73
CA LEU A 214 3.27 -12.96 -12.01
C LEU A 214 2.60 -11.95 -12.94
N GLY A 215 2.82 -12.07 -14.27
CA GLY A 215 2.39 -11.09 -15.25
C GLY A 215 3.27 -9.83 -15.28
N PRO A 216 2.93 -8.86 -16.16
CA PRO A 216 3.64 -7.58 -16.23
C PRO A 216 3.64 -6.87 -14.89
N GLN A 217 4.78 -6.28 -14.51
CA GLN A 217 5.02 -5.68 -13.19
C GLN A 217 5.30 -4.18 -13.32
N VAL A 218 4.85 -3.41 -12.31
CA VAL A 218 5.19 -2.00 -12.10
C VAL A 218 5.75 -1.81 -10.70
N TYR A 219 6.53 -0.76 -10.49
CA TYR A 219 6.97 -0.40 -9.14
C TYR A 219 5.78 0.00 -8.26
N TYR A 220 5.87 -0.32 -6.96
CA TYR A 220 4.83 0.10 -6.00
C TYR A 220 4.67 1.62 -5.92
N SER A 221 5.76 2.37 -6.06
CA SER A 221 5.68 3.83 -6.12
C SER A 221 4.87 4.32 -7.31
N THR A 222 5.03 3.71 -8.48
CA THR A 222 4.25 4.01 -9.69
C THR A 222 2.77 3.67 -9.50
N LEU A 223 2.49 2.49 -8.91
CA LEU A 223 1.12 2.05 -8.61
C LEU A 223 0.42 3.07 -7.70
N PHE A 224 1.02 3.42 -6.57
CA PHE A 224 0.42 4.36 -5.61
C PHE A 224 0.34 5.79 -6.14
N PHE A 225 1.29 6.21 -6.97
CA PHE A 225 1.20 7.51 -7.65
C PHE A 225 -0.07 7.60 -8.49
N TRP A 226 -0.34 6.62 -9.34
CA TRP A 226 -1.54 6.61 -10.18
C TRP A 226 -2.84 6.48 -9.38
N GLU A 227 -2.84 5.73 -8.28
CA GLU A 227 -3.98 5.66 -7.37
C GLU A 227 -4.36 7.04 -6.83
N TYR A 228 -3.37 7.83 -6.39
CA TYR A 228 -3.62 9.07 -5.65
C TYR A 228 -3.69 10.31 -6.53
N VAL A 229 -3.05 10.32 -7.69
CA VAL A 229 -3.09 11.48 -8.59
C VAL A 229 -4.48 11.68 -9.20
N GLY A 230 -5.23 10.61 -9.45
CA GLY A 230 -6.60 10.72 -9.98
C GLY A 230 -7.52 11.55 -9.09
N PRO A 231 -7.76 11.16 -7.82
CA PRO A 231 -8.56 11.94 -6.90
C PRO A 231 -8.06 13.39 -6.71
N LEU A 232 -6.73 13.59 -6.70
CA LEU A 232 -6.12 14.92 -6.58
C LEU A 232 -6.48 15.83 -7.75
N ILE A 233 -6.63 15.30 -8.96
CA ILE A 233 -7.01 16.06 -10.16
C ILE A 233 -8.54 16.13 -10.29
N ILE A 234 -9.25 15.04 -10.05
CA ILE A 234 -10.70 14.94 -10.28
C ILE A 234 -11.47 15.86 -9.36
N TYR A 235 -11.11 15.99 -8.08
CA TYR A 235 -11.86 16.82 -7.15
C TYR A 235 -11.86 18.31 -7.56
N PRO A 236 -10.72 18.95 -7.90
CA PRO A 236 -10.68 20.31 -8.44
C PRO A 236 -11.50 20.49 -9.73
N ILE A 237 -11.61 19.51 -10.60
CA ILE A 237 -12.46 19.58 -11.80
C ILE A 237 -13.90 19.88 -11.42
N PHE A 238 -14.47 19.15 -10.44
CA PHE A 238 -15.83 19.40 -9.96
C PHE A 238 -15.96 20.70 -9.16
N TYR A 239 -14.89 21.19 -8.58
CA TYR A 239 -14.90 22.44 -7.82
C TYR A 239 -14.78 23.68 -8.70
N TYR A 240 -13.86 23.70 -9.68
CA TYR A 240 -13.56 24.90 -10.48
C TYR A 240 -14.28 24.96 -11.82
N LEU A 241 -14.51 23.79 -12.47
CA LEU A 241 -15.07 23.77 -13.80
C LEU A 241 -16.61 23.68 -13.77
N PRO A 242 -17.30 24.24 -14.79
CA PRO A 242 -18.77 24.27 -14.85
C PRO A 242 -19.35 22.90 -15.25
N VAL A 243 -18.85 21.80 -14.68
CA VAL A 243 -19.23 20.43 -15.07
C VAL A 243 -20.73 20.15 -14.88
N TYR A 244 -21.35 20.81 -13.91
CA TYR A 244 -22.79 20.63 -13.63
C TYR A 244 -23.72 21.12 -14.71
N LYS A 245 -23.28 22.07 -15.56
CA LYS A 245 -24.03 22.50 -16.75
C LYS A 245 -24.24 21.35 -17.73
N TYR A 246 -23.25 20.44 -17.85
CA TYR A 246 -23.36 19.23 -18.68
C TYR A 246 -24.36 18.21 -18.11
N PHE A 247 -24.72 18.34 -16.83
CA PHE A 247 -25.74 17.53 -16.18
C PHE A 247 -27.10 18.23 -16.07
N GLY A 248 -27.29 19.37 -16.79
CA GLY A 248 -28.57 20.09 -16.85
C GLY A 248 -28.82 21.10 -15.71
N TYR A 249 -27.77 21.51 -14.98
CA TYR A 249 -27.88 22.53 -13.94
C TYR A 249 -27.41 23.88 -14.51
N GLU A 250 -28.36 24.74 -14.93
CA GLU A 250 -28.07 26.03 -15.58
C GLU A 250 -27.92 27.22 -14.62
N GLY A 251 -28.33 27.08 -13.36
CA GLY A 251 -28.28 28.16 -12.36
C GLY A 251 -26.86 28.53 -11.92
N GLU A 252 -26.72 29.73 -11.36
CA GLU A 252 -25.48 30.12 -10.69
C GLU A 252 -25.20 29.18 -9.49
N ARG A 253 -23.99 28.73 -9.42
CA ARG A 253 -23.53 27.90 -8.32
C ARG A 253 -23.01 28.79 -7.19
N VAL A 254 -23.69 28.74 -6.04
CA VAL A 254 -23.20 29.36 -4.81
C VAL A 254 -22.21 28.39 -4.17
N ILE A 255 -20.97 28.83 -3.96
CA ILE A 255 -19.93 28.02 -3.30
C ILE A 255 -19.96 28.35 -1.80
N HIS A 256 -20.24 27.33 -1.00
CA HIS A 256 -20.23 27.44 0.46
C HIS A 256 -18.81 27.22 1.03
N PRO A 257 -18.44 27.85 2.16
CA PRO A 257 -17.14 27.68 2.81
C PRO A 257 -16.74 26.21 3.03
N VAL A 258 -17.69 25.37 3.40
CA VAL A 258 -17.45 23.93 3.60
C VAL A 258 -16.96 23.22 2.34
N GLN A 259 -17.45 23.62 1.16
CA GLN A 259 -17.02 23.05 -0.13
C GLN A 259 -15.56 23.43 -0.43
N THR A 260 -15.18 24.68 -0.13
CA THR A 260 -13.81 25.16 -0.27
C THR A 260 -12.85 24.41 0.69
N TYR A 261 -13.21 24.29 1.96
CA TYR A 261 -12.40 23.53 2.92
C TYR A 261 -12.35 22.04 2.58
N ALA A 262 -13.44 21.47 2.08
CA ALA A 262 -13.46 20.08 1.63
C ALA A 262 -12.50 19.84 0.45
N MET A 263 -12.47 20.77 -0.52
CA MET A 263 -11.53 20.71 -1.65
C MET A 263 -10.08 20.75 -1.17
N TYR A 264 -9.72 21.71 -0.30
CA TYR A 264 -8.36 21.79 0.25
C TYR A 264 -7.99 20.56 1.08
N TYR A 265 -8.90 20.09 1.94
CA TYR A 265 -8.68 18.92 2.77
C TYR A 265 -8.45 17.66 1.93
N PHE A 266 -9.30 17.44 0.92
CA PHE A 266 -9.24 16.28 0.04
C PHE A 266 -7.96 16.29 -0.81
N CYS A 267 -7.64 17.41 -1.43
CA CYS A 267 -6.42 17.58 -2.21
C CYS A 267 -5.16 17.43 -1.34
N PHE A 268 -5.15 18.03 -0.14
CA PHE A 268 -4.04 17.88 0.79
C PHE A 268 -3.83 16.42 1.19
N HIS A 269 -4.91 15.67 1.46
CA HIS A 269 -4.79 14.25 1.78
C HIS A 269 -4.08 13.48 0.66
N TYR A 270 -4.56 13.58 -0.58
CA TYR A 270 -3.97 12.82 -1.69
C TYR A 270 -2.58 13.32 -2.08
N PHE A 271 -2.32 14.62 -1.99
CA PHE A 271 -0.97 15.17 -2.13
C PHE A 271 -0.01 14.60 -1.06
N LYS A 272 -0.43 14.59 0.20
CA LYS A 272 0.30 13.95 1.30
C LYS A 272 0.59 12.48 0.98
N ARG A 273 -0.39 11.71 0.49
CA ARG A 273 -0.21 10.30 0.11
C ARG A 273 0.82 10.11 -1.01
N ILE A 274 0.85 11.00 -2.01
CA ILE A 274 1.87 11.00 -3.06
C ILE A 274 3.26 11.27 -2.45
N MET A 275 3.38 12.28 -1.61
CA MET A 275 4.65 12.62 -0.94
C MET A 275 5.13 11.46 -0.04
N GLU A 276 4.24 10.85 0.73
CA GLU A 276 4.56 9.68 1.54
C GLU A 276 5.04 8.50 0.69
N THR A 277 4.48 8.30 -0.48
CA THR A 277 4.88 7.22 -1.41
C THR A 277 6.33 7.35 -1.84
N PHE A 278 6.79 8.56 -2.15
CA PHE A 278 8.15 8.79 -2.64
C PHE A 278 9.19 8.99 -1.52
N PHE A 279 8.80 9.64 -0.43
CA PHE A 279 9.77 10.10 0.59
C PHE A 279 9.67 9.38 1.94
N VAL A 280 8.55 8.74 2.23
CA VAL A 280 8.31 8.10 3.53
C VAL A 280 8.28 6.58 3.41
N HIS A 281 7.49 6.01 2.50
CA HIS A 281 7.27 4.58 2.49
C HIS A 281 8.50 3.77 2.07
N ARG A 282 8.74 2.67 2.80
CA ARG A 282 9.68 1.61 2.42
C ARG A 282 8.88 0.38 2.08
N PHE A 283 8.90 -0.02 0.81
CA PHE A 283 8.14 -1.17 0.33
C PHE A 283 8.88 -2.48 0.60
N SER A 284 8.14 -3.54 0.98
CA SER A 284 8.71 -4.87 1.19
C SER A 284 8.99 -5.61 -0.11
N HIS A 285 8.27 -5.27 -1.17
CA HIS A 285 8.50 -5.75 -2.53
C HIS A 285 8.69 -4.56 -3.45
N ALA A 286 9.55 -4.73 -4.46
CA ALA A 286 9.83 -3.66 -5.42
C ALA A 286 8.64 -3.41 -6.36
N THR A 287 7.94 -4.48 -6.75
CA THR A 287 6.95 -4.45 -7.84
C THR A 287 5.62 -5.11 -7.47
N SER A 288 4.59 -4.77 -8.23
CA SER A 288 3.23 -5.31 -8.19
C SER A 288 2.71 -5.56 -9.61
N PRO A 289 1.79 -6.53 -9.83
CA PRO A 289 1.17 -6.72 -11.13
C PRO A 289 0.50 -5.45 -11.66
N VAL A 290 0.67 -5.15 -12.96
CA VAL A 290 0.05 -3.99 -13.64
C VAL A 290 -1.47 -3.99 -13.48
N SER A 291 -2.12 -5.17 -13.46
CA SER A 291 -3.56 -5.30 -13.24
C SER A 291 -4.04 -4.62 -11.94
N ASN A 292 -3.17 -4.52 -10.94
CA ASN A 292 -3.49 -3.84 -9.70
C ASN A 292 -3.61 -2.32 -9.89
N VAL A 293 -2.88 -1.72 -10.84
CA VAL A 293 -3.00 -0.29 -11.16
C VAL A 293 -4.42 0.01 -11.62
N PHE A 294 -4.92 -0.74 -12.61
CA PHE A 294 -6.27 -0.53 -13.15
C PHE A 294 -7.35 -0.72 -12.09
N ARG A 295 -7.26 -1.79 -11.31
CA ARG A 295 -8.23 -2.07 -10.24
C ARG A 295 -8.24 -0.99 -9.16
N ASN A 296 -7.07 -0.57 -8.73
CA ASN A 296 -6.95 0.41 -7.65
C ASN A 296 -7.30 1.82 -8.17
N CYS A 297 -6.87 2.20 -9.37
CA CYS A 297 -7.31 3.45 -10.00
C CYS A 297 -8.83 3.50 -10.16
N ALA A 298 -9.47 2.42 -10.62
CA ALA A 298 -10.92 2.35 -10.71
C ALA A 298 -11.58 2.64 -9.35
N TYR A 299 -11.07 2.04 -8.27
CA TYR A 299 -11.57 2.29 -6.92
C TYR A 299 -11.38 3.76 -6.49
N TYR A 300 -10.14 4.25 -6.52
CA TYR A 300 -9.83 5.59 -6.01
C TYR A 300 -10.43 6.71 -6.85
N TRP A 301 -10.38 6.59 -8.17
CA TRP A 301 -10.89 7.62 -9.09
C TRP A 301 -12.41 7.69 -9.08
N THR A 302 -13.10 6.54 -9.07
CA THR A 302 -14.56 6.49 -8.98
C THR A 302 -15.06 7.08 -7.67
N PHE A 303 -14.48 6.70 -6.53
CA PHE A 303 -14.87 7.30 -5.26
C PHE A 303 -14.46 8.77 -5.16
N GLY A 304 -13.31 9.16 -5.72
CA GLY A 304 -12.89 10.55 -5.82
C GLY A 304 -13.91 11.40 -6.59
N ALA A 305 -14.34 10.92 -7.76
CA ALA A 305 -15.37 11.57 -8.56
C ALA A 305 -16.74 11.61 -7.85
N TYR A 306 -17.15 10.51 -7.24
CA TYR A 306 -18.41 10.37 -6.53
C TYR A 306 -18.50 11.35 -5.35
N ILE A 307 -17.47 11.44 -4.52
CA ILE A 307 -17.41 12.40 -3.42
C ILE A 307 -17.38 13.83 -3.95
N ALA A 308 -16.52 14.10 -4.94
CA ALA A 308 -16.39 15.44 -5.52
C ALA A 308 -17.71 15.94 -6.13
N TYR A 309 -18.42 15.06 -6.84
CA TYR A 309 -19.72 15.39 -7.43
C TYR A 309 -20.72 15.83 -6.37
N TYR A 310 -20.93 15.07 -5.31
CA TYR A 310 -21.93 15.40 -4.29
C TYR A 310 -21.50 16.54 -3.37
N CYS A 311 -20.22 16.61 -3.00
CA CYS A 311 -19.73 17.73 -2.19
C CYS A 311 -19.80 19.08 -2.91
N ASN A 312 -19.66 19.09 -4.24
CA ASN A 312 -19.65 20.32 -5.02
C ASN A 312 -20.96 20.58 -5.78
N HIS A 313 -21.99 19.78 -5.53
CA HIS A 313 -23.27 19.89 -6.23
C HIS A 313 -23.92 21.27 -6.03
N PRO A 314 -24.55 21.88 -7.06
CA PRO A 314 -25.24 23.15 -6.92
C PRO A 314 -26.36 23.16 -5.85
N LEU A 315 -27.00 22.01 -5.62
CA LEU A 315 -28.02 21.82 -4.59
C LEU A 315 -27.46 21.34 -3.26
N TYR A 316 -26.17 21.50 -3.03
CA TYR A 316 -25.54 21.10 -1.77
C TYR A 316 -26.06 21.98 -0.61
N THR A 317 -26.50 21.34 0.47
CA THR A 317 -26.93 22.03 1.68
C THR A 317 -25.78 22.01 2.71
N PRO A 318 -25.23 23.18 3.07
CA PRO A 318 -24.11 23.23 4.03
C PRO A 318 -24.57 22.90 5.45
N VAL A 319 -23.64 22.39 6.22
CA VAL A 319 -23.79 22.20 7.67
C VAL A 319 -23.53 23.53 8.40
N SER A 320 -23.78 23.56 9.74
CA SER A 320 -23.41 24.71 10.56
C SER A 320 -21.88 24.90 10.61
N ASP A 321 -21.42 26.15 10.77
CA ASP A 321 -20.00 26.48 10.88
C ASP A 321 -19.30 25.72 11.99
N LEU A 322 -19.99 25.53 13.13
CA LEU A 322 -19.44 24.79 14.25
C LEU A 322 -19.20 23.32 13.87
N GLN A 323 -20.18 22.69 13.25
CA GLN A 323 -20.08 21.29 12.83
C GLN A 323 -18.95 21.11 11.78
N MET A 324 -18.87 22.03 10.80
CA MET A 324 -17.79 22.06 9.80
C MET A 324 -16.42 22.14 10.46
N LYS A 325 -16.23 23.08 11.39
CA LYS A 325 -14.94 23.27 12.12
C LYS A 325 -14.59 22.05 12.95
N ILE A 326 -15.53 21.48 13.67
CA ILE A 326 -15.32 20.25 14.45
C ILE A 326 -14.90 19.10 13.52
N GLY A 327 -15.64 18.86 12.45
CA GLY A 327 -15.38 17.76 11.53
C GLY A 327 -14.01 17.87 10.88
N PHE A 328 -13.67 19.01 10.29
CA PHE A 328 -12.34 19.21 9.71
C PHE A 328 -11.24 19.22 10.76
N GLY A 329 -11.49 19.77 11.96
CA GLY A 329 -10.53 19.72 13.08
C GLY A 329 -10.16 18.29 13.46
N ILE A 330 -11.16 17.42 13.68
CA ILE A 330 -10.93 15.98 13.90
C ILE A 330 -10.14 15.38 12.74
N GLY A 331 -10.55 15.68 11.50
CA GLY A 331 -9.90 15.16 10.31
C GLY A 331 -8.43 15.55 10.23
N VAL A 332 -8.08 16.80 10.46
CA VAL A 332 -6.69 17.30 10.41
C VAL A 332 -5.83 16.66 11.50
N VAL A 333 -6.32 16.59 12.75
CA VAL A 333 -5.61 15.91 13.84
C VAL A 333 -5.33 14.45 13.47
N CYS A 334 -6.32 13.75 12.90
CA CYS A 334 -6.16 12.37 12.47
C CYS A 334 -5.21 12.24 11.27
N GLN A 335 -5.15 13.20 10.33
CA GLN A 335 -4.17 13.21 9.24
C GLN A 335 -2.73 13.33 9.75
N ILE A 336 -2.51 14.20 10.75
CA ILE A 336 -1.19 14.35 11.39
C ILE A 336 -0.82 13.05 12.11
N ALA A 337 -1.74 12.49 12.89
CA ALA A 337 -1.53 11.22 13.57
C ALA A 337 -1.26 10.06 12.58
N ASN A 338 -1.95 10.03 11.45
CA ASN A 338 -1.74 9.06 10.36
C ASN A 338 -0.33 9.18 9.78
N PHE A 339 0.12 10.39 9.48
CA PHE A 339 1.48 10.64 9.01
C PHE A 339 2.53 10.14 10.00
N TYR A 340 2.35 10.44 11.29
CA TYR A 340 3.26 9.97 12.33
C TYR A 340 3.28 8.43 12.43
N CYS A 341 2.12 7.78 12.30
CA CYS A 341 2.04 6.32 12.20
C CYS A 341 2.85 5.77 11.01
N HIS A 342 2.82 6.45 9.85
CA HIS A 342 3.60 6.05 8.69
C HIS A 342 5.11 6.18 8.93
N ILE A 343 5.56 7.24 9.61
CA ILE A 343 6.97 7.40 10.03
C ILE A 343 7.40 6.25 10.95
N LEU A 344 6.59 5.91 11.95
CA LEU A 344 6.88 4.79 12.84
C LEU A 344 6.99 3.46 12.07
N LEU A 345 6.07 3.20 11.16
CA LEU A 345 6.11 2.00 10.30
C LEU A 345 7.31 1.98 9.34
N ARG A 346 7.71 3.13 8.81
CA ARG A 346 8.94 3.27 8.01
C ARG A 346 10.16 2.87 8.82
N ASN A 347 10.26 3.35 10.05
CA ASN A 347 11.41 3.14 10.92
C ASN A 347 11.56 1.69 11.40
N LEU A 348 10.48 0.90 11.38
CA LEU A 348 10.54 -0.55 11.63
C LEU A 348 11.27 -1.32 10.53
N ARG A 349 11.42 -0.76 9.34
CA ARG A 349 12.06 -1.41 8.20
C ARG A 349 13.49 -0.94 8.06
N SER A 350 14.43 -1.89 8.07
CA SER A 350 15.83 -1.59 7.77
C SER A 350 15.96 -0.99 6.36
N PRO A 351 16.82 0.02 6.14
CA PRO A 351 17.14 0.53 4.81
C PRO A 351 17.63 -0.54 3.85
N THR A 352 18.34 -1.54 4.37
CA THR A 352 18.92 -2.65 3.59
C THR A 352 17.94 -3.79 3.34
N GLY A 353 16.72 -3.75 3.90
CA GLY A 353 15.74 -4.83 3.79
C GLY A 353 16.11 -6.11 4.54
N SER A 354 17.17 -6.07 5.36
CA SER A 354 17.69 -7.25 6.11
C SER A 354 16.99 -7.52 7.44
N GLY A 355 16.08 -6.65 7.87
CA GLY A 355 15.32 -6.81 9.12
C GLY A 355 14.10 -7.72 8.93
N GLY A 356 13.94 -8.72 9.81
CA GLY A 356 12.73 -9.55 9.89
C GLY A 356 11.50 -8.74 10.32
N TYR A 357 10.37 -9.42 10.45
CA TYR A 357 9.14 -8.85 10.97
C TYR A 357 9.36 -8.30 12.39
N GLN A 358 8.83 -7.11 12.66
CA GLN A 358 8.91 -6.47 13.97
C GLN A 358 7.51 -6.10 14.48
N ILE A 359 7.36 -6.06 15.81
CA ILE A 359 6.13 -5.61 16.46
C ILE A 359 6.12 -4.08 16.44
N PRO A 360 5.14 -3.42 15.78
CA PRO A 360 5.02 -1.97 15.86
C PRO A 360 4.82 -1.52 17.31
N ARG A 361 5.51 -0.46 17.73
CA ARG A 361 5.46 0.11 19.08
C ARG A 361 5.46 1.63 19.02
N GLY A 362 5.05 2.25 20.12
CA GLY A 362 4.96 3.69 20.26
C GLY A 362 3.64 4.28 19.78
N PHE A 363 3.28 5.43 20.32
CA PHE A 363 2.05 6.15 20.00
C PHE A 363 0.82 5.22 20.05
N LEU A 364 -0.11 5.37 19.10
CA LEU A 364 -1.32 4.55 19.02
C LEU A 364 -1.05 3.06 18.76
N PHE A 365 0.13 2.67 18.27
CA PHE A 365 0.49 1.26 18.13
C PHE A 365 0.59 0.52 19.46
N ASN A 366 0.69 1.20 20.58
CA ASN A 366 0.62 0.56 21.90
C ASN A 366 -0.82 0.12 22.27
N ILE A 367 -1.82 0.72 21.64
CA ILE A 367 -3.24 0.49 21.90
C ILE A 367 -3.86 -0.42 20.82
N VAL A 368 -3.54 -0.15 19.54
CA VAL A 368 -4.10 -0.87 18.39
C VAL A 368 -3.01 -1.45 17.49
N THR A 369 -3.30 -2.53 16.82
CA THR A 369 -2.38 -3.19 15.87
C THR A 369 -2.15 -2.37 14.62
N CYS A 370 -3.20 -1.75 14.09
CA CYS A 370 -3.17 -1.00 12.82
C CYS A 370 -3.52 0.46 13.03
N ALA A 371 -2.72 1.16 13.83
CA ALA A 371 -2.94 2.58 14.19
C ALA A 371 -3.07 3.50 12.96
N ASN A 372 -2.32 3.24 11.89
CA ASN A 372 -2.45 3.98 10.65
C ASN A 372 -3.83 3.81 9.98
N TYR A 373 -4.47 2.63 10.08
CA TYR A 373 -5.83 2.45 9.56
C TYR A 373 -6.86 3.09 10.47
N THR A 374 -6.67 3.02 11.80
CA THR A 374 -7.52 3.71 12.76
C THR A 374 -7.58 5.20 12.46
N THR A 375 -6.42 5.85 12.35
CA THR A 375 -6.34 7.28 12.05
C THR A 375 -6.89 7.61 10.66
N GLU A 376 -6.72 6.73 9.68
CA GLU A 376 -7.30 6.89 8.33
C GLU A 376 -8.83 6.85 8.35
N ILE A 377 -9.44 5.93 9.11
CA ILE A 377 -10.91 5.85 9.26
C ILE A 377 -11.44 7.10 9.96
N TYR A 378 -10.82 7.52 11.07
CA TYR A 378 -11.29 8.69 11.82
C TYR A 378 -11.08 10.00 11.07
N GLN A 379 -10.04 10.15 10.24
CA GLN A 379 -9.88 11.34 9.40
C GLN A 379 -11.00 11.46 8.36
N TRP A 380 -11.42 10.33 7.74
CA TRP A 380 -12.54 10.32 6.81
C TRP A 380 -13.89 10.48 7.51
N LEU A 381 -14.01 9.99 8.75
CA LEU A 381 -15.18 10.29 9.59
C LEU A 381 -15.28 11.79 9.87
N GLY A 382 -14.17 12.45 10.22
CA GLY A 382 -14.12 13.91 10.41
C GLY A 382 -14.54 14.67 9.14
N PHE A 383 -14.01 14.27 7.96
CA PHE A 383 -14.45 14.82 6.68
C PHE A 383 -15.95 14.68 6.46
N ASN A 384 -16.52 13.50 6.77
CA ASN A 384 -17.95 13.27 6.60
C ASN A 384 -18.84 14.01 7.62
N ILE A 385 -18.35 14.22 8.84
CA ILE A 385 -19.04 15.10 9.81
C ILE A 385 -19.12 16.52 9.25
N ALA A 386 -18.05 17.02 8.61
CA ALA A 386 -17.99 18.34 8.03
C ALA A 386 -18.82 18.50 6.75
N THR A 387 -18.91 17.46 5.91
CA THR A 387 -19.52 17.56 4.58
C THR A 387 -20.91 16.96 4.45
N GLN A 388 -21.28 16.03 5.33
CA GLN A 388 -22.59 15.36 5.40
C GLN A 388 -23.13 14.82 4.06
N THR A 389 -22.22 14.24 3.24
CA THR A 389 -22.63 13.66 1.95
C THR A 389 -22.79 12.14 2.06
N VAL A 390 -23.84 11.59 1.45
CA VAL A 390 -24.04 10.14 1.33
C VAL A 390 -22.85 9.47 0.65
N ALA A 391 -22.32 10.10 -0.40
CA ALA A 391 -21.14 9.60 -1.14
C ALA A 391 -19.92 9.41 -0.21
N GLY A 392 -19.67 10.39 0.67
CA GLY A 392 -18.59 10.31 1.65
C GLY A 392 -18.79 9.19 2.67
N TYR A 393 -20.00 9.02 3.19
CA TYR A 393 -20.29 7.93 4.13
C TYR A 393 -20.23 6.54 3.49
N VAL A 394 -20.67 6.38 2.22
CA VAL A 394 -20.54 5.13 1.47
C VAL A 394 -19.06 4.80 1.27
N PHE A 395 -18.25 5.78 0.89
CA PHE A 395 -16.80 5.60 0.79
C PHE A 395 -16.19 5.18 2.13
N LEU A 396 -16.52 5.87 3.21
CA LEU A 396 -16.03 5.56 4.55
C LEU A 396 -16.38 4.12 4.96
N ALA A 397 -17.61 3.69 4.74
CA ALA A 397 -18.05 2.34 5.06
C ALA A 397 -17.28 1.28 4.30
N VAL A 398 -17.11 1.45 2.98
CA VAL A 398 -16.34 0.54 2.13
C VAL A 398 -14.86 0.53 2.52
N ALA A 399 -14.26 1.70 2.70
CA ALA A 399 -12.86 1.83 3.09
C ALA A 399 -12.60 1.22 4.47
N ALA A 400 -13.48 1.47 5.46
CA ALA A 400 -13.37 0.90 6.79
C ALA A 400 -13.50 -0.63 6.77
N ALA A 401 -14.42 -1.19 5.99
CA ALA A 401 -14.57 -2.64 5.85
C ALA A 401 -13.31 -3.28 5.26
N ILE A 402 -12.74 -2.69 4.21
CA ILE A 402 -11.49 -3.16 3.57
C ILE A 402 -10.32 -3.09 4.56
N MET A 403 -10.13 -1.94 5.23
CA MET A 403 -9.04 -1.75 6.19
C MET A 403 -9.18 -2.67 7.41
N THR A 404 -10.41 -2.93 7.86
CA THR A 404 -10.69 -3.88 8.95
C THR A 404 -10.30 -5.29 8.57
N ASN A 405 -10.67 -5.76 7.38
CA ASN A 405 -10.28 -7.08 6.90
C ASN A 405 -8.75 -7.23 6.83
N TRP A 406 -8.04 -6.21 6.36
CA TRP A 406 -6.57 -6.21 6.35
C TRP A 406 -5.97 -6.18 7.75
N ALA A 407 -6.57 -5.41 8.67
CA ALA A 407 -6.12 -5.34 10.06
C ALA A 407 -6.25 -6.67 10.79
N LEU A 408 -7.38 -7.38 10.61
CA LEU A 408 -7.59 -8.73 11.15
C LEU A 408 -6.52 -9.71 10.66
N GLY A 409 -6.24 -9.69 9.35
CA GLY A 409 -5.20 -10.52 8.77
C GLY A 409 -3.79 -10.21 9.32
N LYS A 410 -3.45 -8.93 9.48
CA LYS A 410 -2.17 -8.49 10.07
C LYS A 410 -2.07 -8.86 11.54
N HIS A 411 -3.12 -8.63 12.32
CA HIS A 411 -3.17 -8.97 13.73
C HIS A 411 -2.98 -10.47 13.96
N SER A 412 -3.72 -11.30 13.24
CA SER A 412 -3.59 -12.76 13.29
C SER A 412 -2.17 -13.23 12.94
N ARG A 413 -1.56 -12.62 11.90
CA ARG A 413 -0.19 -12.94 11.51
C ARG A 413 0.82 -12.54 12.58
N LEU A 414 0.74 -11.34 13.16
CA LEU A 414 1.65 -10.89 14.21
C LEU A 414 1.55 -11.77 15.45
N ARG A 415 0.35 -12.21 15.83
CA ARG A 415 0.16 -13.16 16.94
C ARG A 415 0.79 -14.53 16.67
N LYS A 416 0.79 -14.99 15.42
CA LYS A 416 1.44 -16.27 15.03
C LYS A 416 2.96 -16.15 14.99
N LEU A 417 3.48 -15.00 14.52
CA LEU A 417 4.94 -14.78 14.43
C LEU A 417 5.57 -14.52 15.80
N PHE A 418 4.83 -13.90 16.71
CA PHE A 418 5.27 -13.50 18.05
C PHE A 418 4.43 -14.22 19.11
N ASP A 419 4.55 -15.54 19.15
CA ASP A 419 3.77 -16.41 20.02
C ASP A 419 4.38 -16.59 21.41
N GLY A 420 5.60 -16.10 21.64
CA GLY A 420 6.35 -16.25 22.90
C GLY A 420 7.06 -17.61 23.06
N LYS A 421 7.16 -18.41 21.98
CA LYS A 421 7.86 -19.69 21.98
C LYS A 421 9.26 -19.54 21.38
N ASP A 422 10.14 -20.46 21.68
CA ASP A 422 11.50 -20.58 21.10
C ASP A 422 12.29 -19.25 21.18
N GLY A 423 12.19 -18.53 22.31
CA GLY A 423 12.86 -17.23 22.50
C GLY A 423 12.24 -16.04 21.76
N ARG A 424 11.14 -16.24 21.04
CA ARG A 424 10.44 -15.17 20.35
C ARG A 424 9.64 -14.31 21.34
N PRO A 425 9.60 -12.98 21.17
CA PRO A 425 8.78 -12.11 22.02
C PRO A 425 7.29 -12.45 21.85
N LYS A 426 6.53 -12.35 22.94
CA LYS A 426 5.07 -12.50 22.88
C LYS A 426 4.41 -11.22 22.36
N TYR A 427 3.47 -11.35 21.40
CA TYR A 427 2.70 -10.22 20.90
C TYR A 427 1.83 -9.63 22.03
N PRO A 428 1.89 -8.30 22.31
CA PRO A 428 1.12 -7.70 23.39
C PRO A 428 -0.38 -7.73 23.08
N ARG A 429 -1.22 -7.74 24.14
CA ARG A 429 -2.67 -7.66 23.99
C ARG A 429 -3.05 -6.24 23.54
N ARG A 430 -3.70 -6.12 22.38
CA ARG A 430 -4.13 -4.86 21.77
C ARG A 430 -5.40 -5.05 20.99
N TRP A 431 -6.16 -3.96 20.81
CA TRP A 431 -7.24 -3.88 19.85
C TRP A 431 -6.71 -4.05 18.42
N VAL A 432 -7.55 -4.48 17.51
CA VAL A 432 -7.15 -4.69 16.12
C VAL A 432 -7.05 -3.36 15.38
N ILE A 433 -8.13 -2.56 15.43
CA ILE A 433 -8.26 -1.33 14.65
C ILE A 433 -9.15 -0.25 15.30
N LEU A 434 -10.34 -0.58 15.82
CA LEU A 434 -11.34 0.38 16.32
C LEU A 434 -11.66 0.13 17.79
N PRO A 435 -10.87 0.63 18.75
CA PRO A 435 -11.23 0.50 20.16
C PRO A 435 -12.48 1.33 20.48
N PRO A 436 -13.38 0.85 21.38
CA PRO A 436 -13.32 -0.43 22.09
C PRO A 436 -14.01 -1.60 21.36
N PHE A 437 -14.37 -1.45 20.08
CA PHE A 437 -15.22 -2.42 19.37
C PHE A 437 -14.44 -3.58 18.74
N LEU A 438 -13.22 -3.32 18.25
CA LEU A 438 -12.44 -4.34 17.52
C LEU A 438 -10.93 -4.23 17.71
#